data_e69f874c3c0b89895b1b91e581b4e405
#
_entry.id   e69f874c3c0b89895b1b91e581b4e405
#
_cell.length_a   1.000
_cell.length_b   1.000
_cell.length_c   1.000
_cell.angle_alpha   90.00
_cell.angle_beta   90.00
_cell.angle_gamma   90.00
#
_symmetry.space_group_name_H-M   'P 1'
#
loop_
_entity.id
_entity.type
_entity.pdbx_description
1 polymer ?
#
loop_
_entity_poly.entity_id
_entity_poly.type
_entity_poly.pdbx_seq_one_letter_code
_entity_poly.pdbx_strand_id
1 'polypeptide(L)'
;MMIDIERVLFSLDISLTAQRGDEVQGLCPMHKSRTGREDHKPDWWINTTTGVHFCFSCGYKGNIYTLVADVKGMDYFDAKDYIDASETLPVDVLLRRIRELPQYMPYAEEVIEMSEARLAVFTEPPEAELKKRFLKRDAVITHQVLWDTKNEAWITTIRDPETSKLWGWQEKGARGRFFKNQPAGVKKSKTVFGIECMDEERPLIVVESPLDAVRLTGLGHNAISTYGAILSEDQAKIMRRVPVVIAAFDNDQAGKKACEQMMGFSRKYGMDLKFFNYEGIDVKDVGDMTEAEIVIGLETAKDRVWGKAAYL
;
A
#
# COMPACT_ATOMS: atom_id res chain seq x y z
N MET A 1 10.57 -9.76 20.08
CA MET A 1 9.49 -9.25 19.22
C MET A 1 10.13 -8.69 17.97
N MET A 2 9.70 -9.07 16.79
CA MET A 2 10.33 -8.65 15.53
C MET A 2 9.59 -7.38 15.04
N ILE A 3 10.33 -6.26 14.90
CA ILE A 3 9.77 -4.99 14.47
C ILE A 3 9.34 -5.10 13.00
N ASP A 4 8.14 -4.66 12.67
CA ASP A 4 7.68 -4.52 11.30
C ASP A 4 8.25 -3.24 10.68
N ILE A 5 9.43 -3.39 10.07
CA ILE A 5 10.20 -2.28 9.49
C ILE A 5 9.40 -1.58 8.37
N GLU A 6 8.71 -2.31 7.52
CA GLU A 6 7.94 -1.74 6.40
C GLU A 6 6.81 -0.85 6.92
N ARG A 7 6.15 -1.27 7.99
CA ARG A 7 5.11 -0.47 8.65
C ARG A 7 5.67 0.82 9.25
N VAL A 8 6.84 0.74 9.89
CA VAL A 8 7.50 1.93 10.44
C VAL A 8 7.85 2.91 9.32
N LEU A 9 8.46 2.44 8.22
CA LEU A 9 8.79 3.28 7.07
C LEU A 9 7.57 3.96 6.47
N PHE A 10 6.46 3.23 6.37
CA PHE A 10 5.20 3.76 5.90
C PHE A 10 4.66 4.87 6.84
N SER A 11 4.71 4.64 8.17
CA SER A 11 4.25 5.63 9.16
C SER A 11 5.09 6.92 9.17
N LEU A 12 6.31 6.85 8.65
CA LEU A 12 7.21 7.99 8.47
C LEU A 12 7.06 8.66 7.09
N ASP A 13 6.14 8.16 6.25
CA ASP A 13 5.93 8.63 4.87
C ASP A 13 7.22 8.62 4.02
N ILE A 14 8.09 7.61 4.25
CA ILE A 14 9.33 7.47 3.52
C ILE A 14 9.06 6.87 2.14
N SER A 15 9.52 7.58 1.12
CA SER A 15 9.33 7.21 -0.28
C SER A 15 10.22 6.05 -0.70
N LEU A 16 9.63 4.86 -0.81
CA LEU A 16 10.30 3.66 -1.29
C LEU A 16 10.20 3.57 -2.82
N THR A 17 11.30 3.23 -3.48
CA THR A 17 11.40 3.22 -4.95
C THR A 17 11.55 1.84 -5.54
N ALA A 18 12.25 0.93 -4.86
CA ALA A 18 12.45 -0.44 -5.30
C ALA A 18 12.68 -1.39 -4.12
N GLN A 19 12.51 -2.69 -4.35
CA GLN A 19 12.81 -3.75 -3.38
C GLN A 19 13.56 -4.90 -4.05
N ARG A 20 14.55 -5.45 -3.35
CA ARG A 20 15.31 -6.65 -3.77
C ARG A 20 15.50 -7.56 -2.57
N GLY A 21 14.69 -8.60 -2.44
CA GLY A 21 14.67 -9.44 -1.24
C GLY A 21 14.30 -8.63 0.00
N ASP A 22 15.15 -8.65 1.02
CA ASP A 22 14.96 -7.90 2.27
C ASP A 22 15.53 -6.47 2.19
N GLU A 23 16.15 -6.08 1.09
CA GLU A 23 16.68 -4.75 0.89
C GLU A 23 15.66 -3.86 0.15
N VAL A 24 15.32 -2.74 0.74
CA VAL A 24 14.42 -1.74 0.16
C VAL A 24 15.17 -0.46 -0.10
N GLN A 25 15.00 0.10 -1.29
CA GLN A 25 15.60 1.33 -1.77
C GLN A 25 14.61 2.47 -1.72
N GLY A 26 15.07 3.67 -1.35
CA GLY A 26 14.23 4.85 -1.33
C GLY A 26 15.01 6.16 -1.41
N LEU A 27 14.29 7.27 -1.30
CA LEU A 27 14.87 8.58 -1.09
C LEU A 27 15.30 8.73 0.36
N CYS A 28 16.47 9.32 0.60
CA CYS A 28 16.98 9.50 1.96
C CYS A 28 16.18 10.58 2.71
N PRO A 29 15.47 10.24 3.79
CA PRO A 29 14.64 11.21 4.51
C PRO A 29 15.45 12.32 5.18
N MET A 30 16.73 12.05 5.45
CA MET A 30 17.64 13.02 6.11
C MET A 30 18.60 13.71 5.14
N HIS A 31 18.43 13.54 3.82
CA HIS A 31 19.36 14.10 2.83
C HIS A 31 19.39 15.64 2.88
N LYS A 32 18.21 16.26 2.90
CA LYS A 32 18.07 17.72 2.93
C LYS A 32 18.68 18.34 4.19
N SER A 33 18.42 17.76 5.36
CA SER A 33 18.97 18.25 6.63
C SER A 33 20.48 18.14 6.71
N ARG A 34 21.09 17.16 6.00
CA ARG A 34 22.53 16.92 6.00
C ARG A 34 23.29 17.65 4.90
N THR A 35 22.67 17.87 3.75
CA THR A 35 23.34 18.44 2.57
C THR A 35 22.80 19.80 2.15
N GLY A 36 21.66 20.24 2.70
CA GLY A 36 20.94 21.45 2.29
C GLY A 36 20.21 21.31 0.95
N ARG A 37 20.21 20.13 0.32
CA ARG A 37 19.58 19.88 -0.99
C ARG A 37 18.57 18.76 -0.90
N GLU A 38 17.52 18.83 -1.71
CA GLU A 38 16.54 17.74 -1.83
C GLU A 38 17.20 16.47 -2.42
N ASP A 39 16.73 15.31 -1.99
CA ASP A 39 17.17 14.04 -2.54
C ASP A 39 16.32 13.69 -3.78
N HIS A 40 17.00 13.54 -4.91
CA HIS A 40 16.38 13.14 -6.19
C HIS A 40 16.90 11.79 -6.68
N LYS A 41 17.82 11.17 -5.91
CA LYS A 41 18.41 9.86 -6.26
C LYS A 41 18.07 8.86 -5.18
N PRO A 42 17.51 7.70 -5.53
CA PRO A 42 17.18 6.69 -4.53
C PRO A 42 18.44 5.89 -4.12
N ASP A 43 19.39 6.57 -3.48
CA ASP A 43 20.65 6.00 -3.00
C ASP A 43 20.62 5.58 -1.52
N TRP A 44 19.46 5.63 -0.90
CA TRP A 44 19.25 5.16 0.47
C TRP A 44 18.65 3.76 0.46
N TRP A 45 19.20 2.89 1.30
CA TRP A 45 18.78 1.51 1.44
C TRP A 45 18.51 1.17 2.89
N ILE A 46 17.54 0.29 3.12
CA ILE A 46 17.24 -0.28 4.43
C ILE A 46 16.92 -1.76 4.29
N ASN A 47 17.45 -2.55 5.22
CA ASN A 47 17.13 -3.97 5.33
C ASN A 47 15.87 -4.14 6.20
N THR A 48 14.82 -4.76 5.64
CA THR A 48 13.51 -4.93 6.29
C THR A 48 13.51 -5.97 7.41
N THR A 49 14.55 -6.80 7.50
CA THR A 49 14.72 -7.77 8.59
C THR A 49 15.49 -7.18 9.77
N THR A 50 16.57 -6.44 9.50
CA THR A 50 17.47 -5.93 10.56
C THR A 50 17.22 -4.47 10.92
N GLY A 51 16.53 -3.70 10.07
CA GLY A 51 16.31 -2.27 10.23
C GLY A 51 17.55 -1.39 10.02
N VAL A 52 18.68 -1.98 9.60
CA VAL A 52 19.91 -1.24 9.31
C VAL A 52 19.75 -0.52 7.99
N HIS A 53 20.14 0.76 7.95
CA HIS A 53 20.03 1.59 6.76
C HIS A 53 21.31 2.37 6.46
N PHE A 54 21.49 2.71 5.18
CA PHE A 54 22.61 3.50 4.68
C PHE A 54 22.22 4.31 3.43
N CYS A 55 22.66 5.56 3.38
CA CYS A 55 22.56 6.42 2.19
C CYS A 55 23.93 6.60 1.54
N PHE A 56 24.10 6.15 0.32
CA PHE A 56 25.37 6.25 -0.40
C PHE A 56 25.71 7.69 -0.81
N SER A 57 24.73 8.58 -0.94
CA SER A 57 24.93 9.97 -1.35
C SER A 57 25.35 10.88 -0.18
N CYS A 58 24.68 10.82 0.99
CA CYS A 58 24.95 11.73 2.09
C CYS A 58 25.61 11.06 3.32
N GLY A 59 25.83 9.74 3.28
CA GLY A 59 26.44 8.97 4.36
C GLY A 59 25.53 8.81 5.59
N TYR A 60 24.22 9.12 5.50
CA TYR A 60 23.28 8.87 6.59
C TYR A 60 23.14 7.38 6.82
N LYS A 61 23.28 6.95 8.06
CA LYS A 61 23.27 5.55 8.46
C LYS A 61 22.78 5.36 9.88
N GLY A 62 22.21 4.20 10.16
CA GLY A 62 21.76 3.83 11.50
C GLY A 62 20.88 2.57 11.48
N ASN A 63 20.03 2.47 12.47
CA ASN A 63 19.00 1.45 12.58
C ASN A 63 17.61 2.10 12.59
N ILE A 64 16.57 1.28 12.63
CA ILE A 64 15.18 1.77 12.58
C ILE A 64 14.86 2.77 13.70
N TYR A 65 15.43 2.63 14.88
CA TYR A 65 15.20 3.56 16.00
C TYR A 65 15.85 4.93 15.74
N THR A 66 17.09 4.95 15.22
CA THR A 66 17.77 6.19 14.84
C THR A 66 17.04 6.88 13.70
N LEU A 67 16.50 6.10 12.76
CA LEU A 67 15.69 6.64 11.67
C LEU A 67 14.43 7.35 12.19
N VAL A 68 13.68 6.71 13.09
CA VAL A 68 12.48 7.31 13.70
C VAL A 68 12.84 8.55 14.50
N ALA A 69 13.91 8.49 15.32
CA ALA A 69 14.38 9.59 16.11
C ALA A 69 14.69 10.83 15.26
N ASP A 70 15.47 10.64 14.20
CA ASP A 70 15.91 11.71 13.32
C ASP A 70 14.76 12.32 12.50
N VAL A 71 13.89 11.46 11.93
CA VAL A 71 12.77 11.92 11.10
C VAL A 71 11.69 12.62 11.93
N LYS A 72 11.45 12.15 13.16
CA LYS A 72 10.44 12.74 14.06
C LYS A 72 11.00 13.85 14.96
N GLY A 73 12.32 14.03 15.00
CA GLY A 73 12.97 15.02 15.87
C GLY A 73 12.83 14.69 17.37
N MET A 74 12.89 13.42 17.73
CA MET A 74 12.80 12.91 19.11
C MET A 74 14.10 12.22 19.52
N ASP A 75 14.28 11.94 20.82
CA ASP A 75 15.43 11.17 21.24
C ASP A 75 15.31 9.68 20.92
N TYR A 76 16.42 8.94 21.06
CA TYR A 76 16.49 7.51 20.72
C TYR A 76 15.57 6.65 21.58
N PHE A 77 15.41 6.97 22.85
CA PHE A 77 14.56 6.21 23.78
C PHE A 77 13.09 6.46 23.49
N ASP A 78 12.72 7.72 23.21
CA ASP A 78 11.39 8.07 22.76
C ASP A 78 11.03 7.40 21.42
N ALA A 79 11.99 7.29 20.50
CA ALA A 79 11.79 6.58 19.23
C ALA A 79 11.58 5.07 19.44
N LYS A 80 12.28 4.48 20.40
CA LYS A 80 12.07 3.09 20.79
C LYS A 80 10.68 2.89 21.37
N ASP A 81 10.29 3.74 22.33
CA ASP A 81 8.96 3.70 22.92
C ASP A 81 7.87 3.98 21.89
N TYR A 82 8.11 4.85 20.91
CA TYR A 82 7.20 5.10 19.79
C TYR A 82 6.98 3.85 18.95
N ILE A 83 8.02 3.08 18.63
CA ILE A 83 7.93 1.83 17.87
C ILE A 83 7.24 0.75 18.72
N ASP A 84 7.64 0.58 19.97
CA ASP A 84 7.11 -0.43 20.88
C ASP A 84 5.64 -0.10 21.27
N ALA A 85 5.31 1.19 21.42
CA ALA A 85 3.96 1.65 21.77
C ALA A 85 2.98 1.68 20.60
N SER A 86 3.46 1.60 19.37
CA SER A 86 2.57 1.47 18.20
C SER A 86 1.74 0.16 18.24
N GLU A 87 2.04 -0.73 19.17
CA GLU A 87 1.27 -1.95 19.42
C GLU A 87 0.25 -1.85 20.58
N THR A 88 0.43 -0.97 21.59
CA THR A 88 -0.50 -0.91 22.74
C THR A 88 -0.40 0.40 23.55
N LEU A 89 -0.82 1.54 23.05
CA LEU A 89 -0.97 2.71 23.90
C LEU A 89 -2.34 2.71 24.61
N PRO A 90 -2.39 2.89 25.95
CA PRO A 90 -3.62 3.22 26.64
C PRO A 90 -4.25 4.48 26.05
N VAL A 91 -5.58 4.49 25.93
CA VAL A 91 -6.35 5.55 25.25
C VAL A 91 -6.08 6.94 25.84
N ASP A 92 -5.84 7.04 27.14
CA ASP A 92 -5.52 8.30 27.85
C ASP A 92 -4.15 8.89 27.45
N VAL A 93 -3.15 8.04 27.24
CA VAL A 93 -1.81 8.44 26.74
C VAL A 93 -1.90 8.91 25.30
N LEU A 94 -2.71 8.22 24.49
CA LEU A 94 -2.97 8.61 23.09
C LEU A 94 -3.65 9.99 23.02
N LEU A 95 -4.70 10.21 23.82
CA LEU A 95 -5.44 11.47 23.89
C LEU A 95 -4.58 12.63 24.42
N ARG A 96 -3.68 12.36 25.36
CA ARG A 96 -2.73 13.37 25.86
C ARG A 96 -1.75 13.77 24.77
N ARG A 97 -1.13 12.82 24.05
CA ARG A 97 -0.24 13.09 22.92
C ARG A 97 -0.94 13.84 21.79
N ILE A 98 -2.20 13.52 21.48
CA ILE A 98 -2.98 14.24 20.46
C ILE A 98 -3.20 15.71 20.87
N ARG A 99 -3.38 16.01 22.15
CA ARG A 99 -3.53 17.38 22.66
C ARG A 99 -2.21 18.19 22.69
N GLU A 100 -1.09 17.48 22.83
CA GLU A 100 0.26 18.06 22.89
C GLU A 100 0.91 18.19 21.49
N LEU A 101 0.30 17.58 20.46
CA LEU A 101 0.76 17.79 19.08
C LEU A 101 0.57 19.28 18.73
N PRO A 102 1.63 20.00 18.26
CA PRO A 102 1.43 21.28 17.63
C PRO A 102 0.36 21.10 16.55
N GLN A 103 -0.55 22.06 16.42
CA GLN A 103 -1.50 22.05 15.31
C GLN A 103 -0.67 22.15 14.03
N TYR A 104 -0.22 21.01 13.56
CA TYR A 104 0.44 20.85 12.27
C TYR A 104 -0.63 21.12 11.21
N MET A 105 -0.63 22.34 10.69
CA MET A 105 -1.26 22.61 9.41
C MET A 105 -0.42 21.82 8.40
N PRO A 106 -0.94 20.73 7.82
CA PRO A 106 -0.17 20.07 6.78
C PRO A 106 0.02 21.10 5.67
N TYR A 107 1.28 21.47 5.41
CA TYR A 107 1.60 22.03 4.10
C TYR A 107 0.98 21.04 3.11
N ALA A 108 0.05 21.50 2.28
CA ALA A 108 -0.44 20.70 1.19
C ALA A 108 0.78 20.38 0.34
N GLU A 109 1.34 19.18 0.53
CA GLU A 109 2.43 18.72 -0.34
C GLU A 109 1.89 18.74 -1.75
N GLU A 110 2.46 19.59 -2.61
CA GLU A 110 2.12 19.61 -4.02
C GLU A 110 2.40 18.22 -4.59
N VAL A 111 1.34 17.51 -4.89
CA VAL A 111 1.45 16.25 -5.62
C VAL A 111 1.72 16.62 -7.08
N ILE A 112 2.88 16.20 -7.58
CA ILE A 112 3.29 16.49 -8.96
C ILE A 112 2.38 15.69 -9.90
N GLU A 113 1.53 16.38 -10.66
CA GLU A 113 0.78 15.78 -11.74
C GLU A 113 1.70 15.46 -12.93
N MET A 114 1.54 14.28 -13.50
CA MET A 114 2.29 13.83 -14.66
C MET A 114 1.44 13.86 -15.93
N SER A 115 2.08 14.16 -17.05
CA SER A 115 1.40 14.06 -18.36
C SER A 115 1.13 12.60 -18.73
N GLU A 116 -0.07 12.28 -19.16
CA GLU A 116 -0.48 10.97 -19.70
C GLU A 116 0.42 10.51 -20.86
N ALA A 117 1.02 11.46 -21.61
CA ALA A 117 1.95 11.15 -22.71
C ALA A 117 3.16 10.32 -22.24
N ARG A 118 3.50 10.34 -20.95
CA ARG A 118 4.57 9.51 -20.40
C ARG A 118 4.24 8.01 -20.40
N LEU A 119 2.98 7.65 -20.44
CA LEU A 119 2.54 6.26 -20.53
C LEU A 119 2.65 5.69 -21.96
N ALA A 120 2.81 6.53 -22.98
CA ALA A 120 2.89 6.11 -24.38
C ALA A 120 4.11 5.22 -24.73
N VAL A 121 5.09 5.12 -23.83
CA VAL A 121 6.24 4.22 -23.99
C VAL A 121 5.94 2.77 -23.63
N PHE A 122 4.82 2.54 -22.97
CA PHE A 122 4.36 1.22 -22.56
C PHE A 122 3.34 0.68 -23.58
N THR A 123 3.20 -0.64 -23.61
CA THR A 123 2.31 -1.35 -24.52
C THR A 123 1.18 -2.04 -23.77
N GLU A 124 0.26 -2.67 -24.49
CA GLU A 124 -0.65 -3.64 -23.89
C GLU A 124 0.14 -4.86 -23.37
N PRO A 125 -0.30 -5.45 -22.24
CA PRO A 125 0.32 -6.67 -21.73
C PRO A 125 0.17 -7.83 -22.72
N PRO A 126 1.20 -8.69 -22.89
CA PRO A 126 1.13 -9.86 -23.73
C PRO A 126 0.04 -10.83 -23.29
N GLU A 127 -0.66 -11.42 -24.24
CA GLU A 127 -1.73 -12.41 -23.99
C GLU A 127 -1.27 -13.58 -23.10
N ALA A 128 -0.01 -14.00 -23.24
CA ALA A 128 0.56 -15.05 -22.41
C ALA A 128 0.65 -14.63 -20.93
N GLU A 129 0.94 -13.36 -20.65
CA GLU A 129 1.01 -12.85 -19.29
C GLU A 129 -0.40 -12.64 -18.70
N LEU A 130 -1.38 -12.21 -19.52
CA LEU A 130 -2.79 -12.16 -19.10
C LEU A 130 -3.29 -13.54 -18.66
N LYS A 131 -3.04 -14.57 -19.47
CA LYS A 131 -3.44 -15.96 -19.17
C LYS A 131 -2.81 -16.50 -17.90
N LYS A 132 -1.52 -16.23 -17.66
CA LYS A 132 -0.82 -16.65 -16.43
C LYS A 132 -1.45 -16.08 -15.16
N ARG A 133 -2.05 -14.89 -15.25
CA ARG A 133 -2.68 -14.19 -14.13
C ARG A 133 -4.20 -14.26 -14.17
N PHE A 134 -4.77 -15.03 -15.08
CA PHE A 134 -6.22 -15.15 -15.29
C PHE A 134 -6.92 -13.80 -15.48
N LEU A 135 -6.24 -12.83 -16.12
CA LEU A 135 -6.77 -11.49 -16.36
C LEU A 135 -7.58 -11.44 -17.65
N LYS A 136 -8.76 -10.85 -17.59
CA LYS A 136 -9.57 -10.55 -18.78
C LYS A 136 -9.11 -9.22 -19.40
N ARG A 137 -8.96 -9.20 -20.72
CA ARG A 137 -8.46 -8.04 -21.47
C ARG A 137 -9.29 -6.77 -21.18
N ASP A 138 -10.62 -6.89 -21.13
CA ASP A 138 -11.50 -5.74 -20.87
C ASP A 138 -11.22 -5.10 -19.50
N ALA A 139 -10.96 -5.89 -18.46
CA ALA A 139 -10.61 -5.38 -17.14
C ALA A 139 -9.23 -4.71 -17.15
N VAL A 140 -8.27 -5.26 -17.90
CA VAL A 140 -6.94 -4.66 -18.07
C VAL A 140 -7.04 -3.29 -18.77
N ILE A 141 -7.88 -3.17 -19.79
CA ILE A 141 -8.15 -1.90 -20.48
C ILE A 141 -8.85 -0.91 -19.54
N THR A 142 -9.89 -1.35 -18.82
CA THR A 142 -10.64 -0.53 -17.87
C THR A 142 -9.72 0.09 -16.81
N HIS A 143 -8.81 -0.70 -16.25
CA HIS A 143 -7.84 -0.21 -15.25
C HIS A 143 -6.56 0.39 -15.85
N GLN A 144 -6.47 0.52 -17.17
CA GLN A 144 -5.30 1.05 -17.87
C GLN A 144 -3.99 0.39 -17.43
N VAL A 145 -4.02 -0.94 -17.25
CA VAL A 145 -2.79 -1.69 -16.95
C VAL A 145 -1.98 -1.85 -18.21
N LEU A 146 -0.71 -1.44 -18.15
CA LEU A 146 0.20 -1.44 -19.28
C LEU A 146 1.37 -2.39 -19.03
N TRP A 147 2.23 -2.50 -20.03
CA TRP A 147 3.37 -3.40 -20.02
C TRP A 147 4.66 -2.72 -20.47
N ASP A 148 5.68 -2.83 -19.66
CA ASP A 148 7.04 -2.47 -20.05
C ASP A 148 7.71 -3.66 -20.72
N THR A 149 7.85 -3.61 -22.04
CA THR A 149 8.49 -4.67 -22.83
C THR A 149 9.97 -4.84 -22.56
N LYS A 150 10.66 -3.76 -22.15
CA LYS A 150 12.09 -3.77 -21.88
C LYS A 150 12.42 -4.47 -20.56
N ASN A 151 11.60 -4.22 -19.53
CA ASN A 151 11.83 -4.74 -18.19
C ASN A 151 10.94 -5.96 -17.87
N GLU A 152 10.10 -6.41 -18.82
CA GLU A 152 9.08 -7.46 -18.63
C GLU A 152 8.28 -7.18 -17.34
N ALA A 153 7.68 -5.99 -17.24
CA ALA A 153 7.02 -5.53 -16.04
C ALA A 153 5.60 -5.01 -16.30
N TRP A 154 4.71 -5.28 -15.35
CA TRP A 154 3.38 -4.71 -15.26
C TRP A 154 3.47 -3.25 -14.82
N ILE A 155 2.73 -2.38 -15.48
CA ILE A 155 2.62 -0.95 -15.16
C ILE A 155 1.21 -0.70 -14.67
N THR A 156 1.08 -0.25 -13.43
CA THR A 156 -0.20 0.12 -12.81
C THR A 156 -0.15 1.60 -12.42
N THR A 157 -1.10 2.37 -12.90
CA THR A 157 -1.14 3.82 -12.71
C THR A 157 -1.47 4.19 -11.26
N ILE A 158 -0.92 5.31 -10.79
CA ILE A 158 -1.23 5.93 -9.49
C ILE A 158 -1.88 7.27 -9.81
N ARG A 159 -3.14 7.45 -9.42
CA ARG A 159 -3.97 8.57 -9.81
C ARG A 159 -4.51 9.36 -8.63
N ASP A 160 -4.76 10.62 -8.86
CA ASP A 160 -5.46 11.49 -7.92
C ASP A 160 -6.86 10.96 -7.62
N PRO A 161 -7.26 10.82 -6.34
CA PRO A 161 -8.55 10.23 -5.99
C PRO A 161 -9.76 11.13 -6.30
N GLU A 162 -9.56 12.42 -6.57
CA GLU A 162 -10.64 13.36 -6.86
C GLU A 162 -10.70 13.74 -8.35
N THR A 163 -9.53 13.89 -8.99
CA THR A 163 -9.43 14.37 -10.37
C THR A 163 -9.07 13.29 -11.37
N SER A 164 -8.69 12.10 -10.90
CA SER A 164 -8.16 10.96 -11.69
C SER A 164 -6.91 11.30 -12.51
N LYS A 165 -6.28 12.45 -12.27
CA LYS A 165 -5.05 12.84 -12.95
C LYS A 165 -3.90 11.92 -12.56
N LEU A 166 -2.99 11.67 -13.50
CA LEU A 166 -1.85 10.80 -13.28
C LEU A 166 -0.84 11.44 -12.32
N TRP A 167 -0.53 10.76 -11.23
CA TRP A 167 0.57 11.10 -10.32
C TRP A 167 1.84 10.30 -10.63
N GLY A 168 1.67 9.12 -11.22
CA GLY A 168 2.76 8.23 -11.53
C GLY A 168 2.29 6.80 -11.78
N TRP A 169 3.21 5.87 -11.64
CA TRP A 169 2.89 4.44 -11.78
C TRP A 169 3.80 3.58 -10.92
N GLN A 170 3.35 2.37 -10.67
CA GLN A 170 4.15 1.29 -10.08
C GLN A 170 4.50 0.29 -11.17
N GLU A 171 5.79 -0.08 -11.25
CA GLU A 171 6.32 -1.16 -12.07
C GLU A 171 6.43 -2.41 -11.19
N LYS A 172 5.85 -3.53 -11.62
CA LYS A 172 5.97 -4.83 -10.97
C LYS A 172 6.51 -5.85 -11.96
N GLY A 173 7.66 -6.42 -11.69
CA GLY A 173 8.26 -7.43 -12.55
C GLY A 173 7.34 -8.64 -12.71
N ALA A 174 7.24 -9.18 -13.93
CA ALA A 174 6.51 -10.42 -14.20
C ALA A 174 7.19 -11.64 -13.55
N ARG A 175 8.48 -11.54 -13.30
CA ARG A 175 9.30 -12.59 -12.67
C ARG A 175 10.04 -12.02 -11.47
N GLY A 176 9.95 -12.74 -10.33
CA GLY A 176 10.64 -12.36 -9.10
C GLY A 176 9.96 -11.23 -8.31
N ARG A 177 10.56 -10.90 -7.17
CA ARG A 177 10.10 -9.82 -6.28
C ARG A 177 10.79 -8.51 -6.66
N PHE A 178 10.26 -7.83 -7.66
CA PHE A 178 10.72 -6.51 -8.06
C PHE A 178 9.54 -5.58 -8.20
N PHE A 179 9.61 -4.42 -7.54
CA PHE A 179 8.72 -3.30 -7.81
C PHE A 179 9.49 -1.98 -7.78
N LYS A 180 9.00 -1.00 -8.51
CA LYS A 180 9.53 0.35 -8.56
C LYS A 180 8.40 1.34 -8.75
N ASN A 181 8.44 2.46 -8.03
CA ASN A 181 7.49 3.54 -8.20
C ASN A 181 8.10 4.68 -9.03
N GLN A 182 7.33 5.27 -9.91
CA GLN A 182 7.69 6.40 -10.75
C GLN A 182 6.63 7.51 -10.68
N PRO A 183 7.01 8.76 -10.34
CA PRO A 183 8.35 9.14 -9.86
C PRO A 183 8.67 8.53 -8.50
N ALA A 184 9.96 8.55 -8.15
CA ALA A 184 10.33 8.25 -6.79
C ALA A 184 9.57 9.21 -5.84
N GLY A 185 8.94 8.65 -4.80
CA GLY A 185 8.17 9.46 -3.87
C GLY A 185 6.70 9.70 -4.20
N VAL A 186 6.18 9.09 -5.29
CA VAL A 186 4.75 9.16 -5.57
C VAL A 186 3.91 8.68 -4.40
N LYS A 187 2.91 9.48 -3.99
CA LYS A 187 2.12 9.29 -2.77
C LYS A 187 0.99 8.28 -2.95
N LYS A 188 1.35 7.00 -3.17
CA LYS A 188 0.36 5.90 -3.27
C LYS A 188 -0.48 5.72 -2.01
N SER A 189 0.00 6.19 -0.85
CA SER A 189 -0.75 6.20 0.41
C SER A 189 -1.95 7.17 0.42
N LYS A 190 -2.00 8.13 -0.51
CA LYS A 190 -3.10 9.11 -0.62
C LYS A 190 -4.20 8.66 -1.59
N THR A 191 -4.03 7.52 -2.25
CA THR A 191 -4.96 7.02 -3.25
C THR A 191 -5.04 5.49 -3.22
N VAL A 192 -5.88 4.92 -4.04
CA VAL A 192 -6.01 3.48 -4.27
C VAL A 192 -5.91 3.19 -5.76
N PHE A 193 -5.43 2.00 -6.12
CA PHE A 193 -5.49 1.55 -7.50
C PHE A 193 -6.95 1.25 -7.89
N GLY A 194 -7.36 1.69 -9.06
CA GLY A 194 -8.72 1.50 -9.57
C GLY A 194 -9.70 2.56 -9.09
N ILE A 195 -9.22 3.69 -8.54
CA ILE A 195 -10.07 4.79 -8.07
C ILE A 195 -10.96 5.34 -9.19
N GLU A 196 -10.46 5.37 -10.41
CA GLU A 196 -11.17 5.84 -11.61
C GLU A 196 -12.28 4.90 -12.08
N CYS A 197 -12.29 3.65 -11.59
CA CYS A 197 -13.25 2.61 -11.92
C CYS A 197 -14.14 2.23 -10.72
N MET A 198 -13.89 2.82 -9.56
CA MET A 198 -14.61 2.52 -8.33
C MET A 198 -16.06 2.97 -8.43
N ASP A 199 -16.99 2.03 -8.20
CA ASP A 199 -18.42 2.30 -8.13
C ASP A 199 -18.83 2.52 -6.66
N GLU A 200 -19.18 3.77 -6.33
CA GLU A 200 -19.53 4.14 -4.94
C GLU A 200 -20.91 3.60 -4.49
N GLU A 201 -21.72 3.07 -5.39
CA GLU A 201 -23.06 2.50 -5.07
C GLU A 201 -23.01 0.99 -4.79
N ARG A 202 -21.90 0.33 -5.08
CA ARG A 202 -21.74 -1.13 -4.97
C ARG A 202 -20.80 -1.51 -3.84
N PRO A 203 -20.95 -2.73 -3.24
CA PRO A 203 -19.94 -3.28 -2.34
C PRO A 203 -18.55 -3.27 -3.00
N LEU A 204 -17.54 -2.87 -2.24
CA LEU A 204 -16.17 -2.73 -2.69
C LEU A 204 -15.29 -3.85 -2.13
N ILE A 205 -14.59 -4.56 -2.99
CA ILE A 205 -13.59 -5.54 -2.58
C ILE A 205 -12.22 -4.84 -2.57
N VAL A 206 -11.50 -4.99 -1.46
CA VAL A 206 -10.18 -4.38 -1.26
C VAL A 206 -9.13 -5.47 -1.17
N VAL A 207 -8.15 -5.42 -2.06
CA VAL A 207 -7.01 -6.35 -2.14
C VAL A 207 -5.67 -5.63 -2.02
N GLU A 208 -4.58 -6.37 -1.85
CA GLU A 208 -3.24 -5.79 -1.75
C GLU A 208 -2.66 -5.43 -3.10
N SER A 209 -2.80 -6.31 -4.07
CA SER A 209 -2.15 -6.20 -5.37
C SER A 209 -3.07 -5.57 -6.43
N PRO A 210 -2.59 -4.60 -7.23
CA PRO A 210 -3.33 -4.07 -8.37
C PRO A 210 -3.84 -5.14 -9.34
N LEU A 211 -3.04 -6.18 -9.64
CA LEU A 211 -3.45 -7.23 -10.58
C LEU A 211 -4.62 -8.08 -10.05
N ASP A 212 -4.72 -8.25 -8.73
CA ASP A 212 -5.83 -8.98 -8.12
C ASP A 212 -7.14 -8.16 -8.20
N ALA A 213 -7.05 -6.83 -8.05
CA ALA A 213 -8.19 -5.95 -8.30
C ALA A 213 -8.65 -6.04 -9.77
N VAL A 214 -7.72 -6.03 -10.73
CA VAL A 214 -8.05 -6.23 -12.17
C VAL A 214 -8.73 -7.57 -12.41
N ARG A 215 -8.26 -8.63 -11.76
CA ARG A 215 -8.87 -9.95 -11.86
C ARG A 215 -10.32 -9.95 -11.37
N LEU A 216 -10.55 -9.40 -10.18
CA LEU A 216 -11.89 -9.28 -9.62
C LEU A 216 -12.81 -8.43 -10.50
N THR A 217 -12.32 -7.33 -11.05
CA THR A 217 -13.09 -6.52 -12.01
C THR A 217 -13.42 -7.32 -13.26
N GLY A 218 -12.52 -8.16 -13.75
CA GLY A 218 -12.79 -9.09 -14.86
C GLY A 218 -13.89 -10.10 -14.57
N LEU A 219 -14.14 -10.40 -13.30
CA LEU A 219 -15.25 -11.25 -12.85
C LEU A 219 -16.53 -10.45 -12.56
N GLY A 220 -16.55 -9.15 -12.79
CA GLY A 220 -17.71 -8.27 -12.61
C GLY A 220 -17.84 -7.66 -11.21
N HIS A 221 -16.82 -7.77 -10.38
CA HIS A 221 -16.80 -7.18 -9.04
C HIS A 221 -16.27 -5.74 -9.05
N ASN A 222 -16.73 -4.92 -8.11
CA ASN A 222 -16.17 -3.60 -7.81
C ASN A 222 -14.96 -3.78 -6.91
N ALA A 223 -13.75 -3.56 -7.41
CA ALA A 223 -12.53 -3.89 -6.71
C ALA A 223 -11.44 -2.83 -6.85
N ILE A 224 -10.71 -2.61 -5.77
CA ILE A 224 -9.54 -1.71 -5.69
C ILE A 224 -8.36 -2.39 -5.01
N SER A 225 -7.17 -1.80 -5.15
CA SER A 225 -5.99 -2.23 -4.40
C SER A 225 -5.33 -1.08 -3.63
N THR A 226 -4.74 -1.43 -2.50
CA THR A 226 -3.97 -0.54 -1.62
C THR A 226 -2.51 -0.40 -2.00
N TYR A 227 -2.07 -1.01 -3.10
CA TYR A 227 -0.67 -1.11 -3.53
C TYR A 227 0.25 -1.81 -2.50
N GLY A 228 -0.28 -2.69 -1.67
CA GLY A 228 0.41 -3.47 -0.65
C GLY A 228 -0.41 -3.64 0.63
N ALA A 229 0.13 -4.37 1.61
CA ALA A 229 -0.55 -4.74 2.85
C ALA A 229 -0.72 -3.60 3.87
N ILE A 230 -0.13 -2.42 3.63
CA ILE A 230 -0.18 -1.31 4.57
C ILE A 230 -1.25 -0.31 4.13
N LEU A 231 -2.18 -0.05 5.04
CA LEU A 231 -3.27 0.89 4.83
C LEU A 231 -2.97 2.26 5.43
N SER A 232 -3.32 3.29 4.68
CA SER A 232 -3.31 4.66 5.17
C SER A 232 -4.70 5.13 5.60
N GLU A 233 -4.72 6.21 6.35
CA GLU A 233 -5.96 6.90 6.71
C GLU A 233 -6.68 7.49 5.50
N ASP A 234 -5.92 8.00 4.51
CA ASP A 234 -6.49 8.59 3.30
C ASP A 234 -7.14 7.51 2.42
N GLN A 235 -6.51 6.34 2.30
CA GLN A 235 -7.13 5.18 1.64
C GLN A 235 -8.42 4.75 2.34
N ALA A 236 -8.43 4.71 3.68
CA ALA A 236 -9.64 4.39 4.43
C ALA A 236 -10.77 5.41 4.22
N LYS A 237 -10.44 6.71 4.09
CA LYS A 237 -11.42 7.76 3.74
C LYS A 237 -12.03 7.56 2.35
N ILE A 238 -11.25 7.06 1.38
CA ILE A 238 -11.76 6.70 0.06
C ILE A 238 -12.74 5.53 0.18
N MET A 239 -12.34 4.46 0.87
CA MET A 239 -13.15 3.24 1.03
C MET A 239 -14.48 3.48 1.75
N ARG A 240 -14.56 4.48 2.64
CA ARG A 240 -15.82 4.80 3.33
C ARG A 240 -16.91 5.36 2.43
N ARG A 241 -16.62 5.68 1.16
CA ARG A 241 -17.60 6.21 0.21
C ARG A 241 -18.61 5.16 -0.27
N VAL A 242 -18.32 3.87 -0.07
CA VAL A 242 -19.14 2.76 -0.52
C VAL A 242 -20.01 2.19 0.59
N PRO A 243 -21.12 1.50 0.29
CA PRO A 243 -22.03 0.94 1.29
C PRO A 243 -21.41 -0.16 2.14
N VAL A 244 -20.59 -1.03 1.54
CA VAL A 244 -19.94 -2.17 2.21
C VAL A 244 -18.53 -2.33 1.68
N VAL A 245 -17.56 -2.52 2.57
CA VAL A 245 -16.17 -2.87 2.23
C VAL A 245 -15.92 -4.34 2.57
N ILE A 246 -15.42 -5.10 1.61
CA ILE A 246 -15.00 -6.50 1.80
C ILE A 246 -13.46 -6.53 1.73
N ALA A 247 -12.81 -6.74 2.86
CA ALA A 247 -11.35 -6.89 2.93
C ALA A 247 -10.95 -8.30 2.48
N ALA A 248 -10.26 -8.39 1.33
CA ALA A 248 -9.73 -9.63 0.76
C ALA A 248 -8.20 -9.55 0.64
N PHE A 249 -7.53 -9.20 1.75
CA PHE A 249 -6.07 -9.17 1.83
C PHE A 249 -5.49 -10.58 1.82
N ASP A 250 -4.20 -10.68 1.50
CA ASP A 250 -3.51 -11.96 1.41
C ASP A 250 -3.68 -12.83 2.67
N ASN A 251 -3.81 -14.13 2.50
CA ASN A 251 -3.95 -15.09 3.62
C ASN A 251 -2.59 -15.38 4.26
N ASP A 252 -1.89 -14.33 4.70
CA ASP A 252 -0.61 -14.41 5.39
C ASP A 252 -0.54 -13.42 6.58
N GLN A 253 0.61 -13.34 7.23
CA GLN A 253 0.79 -12.46 8.41
C GLN A 253 0.63 -10.97 8.06
N ALA A 254 1.02 -10.54 6.87
CA ALA A 254 0.88 -9.15 6.44
C ALA A 254 -0.59 -8.79 6.19
N GLY A 255 -1.32 -9.67 5.50
CA GLY A 255 -2.76 -9.49 5.28
C GLY A 255 -3.59 -9.52 6.58
N LYS A 256 -3.19 -10.36 7.56
CA LYS A 256 -3.81 -10.33 8.91
C LYS A 256 -3.65 -8.98 9.58
N LYS A 257 -2.45 -8.38 9.53
CA LYS A 257 -2.21 -7.04 10.05
C LYS A 257 -3.00 -5.97 9.29
N ALA A 258 -3.13 -6.10 7.96
CA ALA A 258 -3.96 -5.20 7.16
C ALA A 258 -5.45 -5.30 7.57
N CYS A 259 -5.95 -6.50 7.84
CA CYS A 259 -7.31 -6.71 8.39
C CYS A 259 -7.50 -6.02 9.76
N GLU A 260 -6.51 -6.09 10.65
CA GLU A 260 -6.56 -5.41 11.95
C GLU A 260 -6.59 -3.89 11.79
N GLN A 261 -5.77 -3.33 10.89
CA GLN A 261 -5.80 -1.90 10.57
C GLN A 261 -7.15 -1.49 10.00
N MET A 262 -7.70 -2.29 9.06
CA MET A 262 -9.02 -2.03 8.48
C MET A 262 -10.13 -2.05 9.54
N MET A 263 -10.07 -2.96 10.52
CA MET A 263 -11.00 -2.94 11.65
C MET A 263 -10.90 -1.64 12.46
N GLY A 264 -9.68 -1.13 12.67
CA GLY A 264 -9.46 0.16 13.34
C GLY A 264 -10.11 1.31 12.56
N PHE A 265 -9.88 1.38 11.27
CA PHE A 265 -10.48 2.40 10.41
C PHE A 265 -12.01 2.25 10.27
N SER A 266 -12.53 1.02 10.21
CA SER A 266 -13.97 0.82 10.14
C SER A 266 -14.69 1.35 11.38
N ARG A 267 -14.08 1.20 12.57
CA ARG A 267 -14.61 1.80 13.81
C ARG A 267 -14.52 3.32 13.79
N LYS A 268 -13.38 3.87 13.33
CA LYS A 268 -13.14 5.31 13.29
C LYS A 268 -14.09 6.03 12.34
N TYR A 269 -14.38 5.42 11.19
CA TYR A 269 -15.14 6.04 10.09
C TYR A 269 -16.56 5.50 9.91
N GLY A 270 -17.00 4.55 10.76
CA GLY A 270 -18.33 3.97 10.67
C GLY A 270 -18.57 3.14 9.41
N MET A 271 -17.51 2.49 8.86
CA MET A 271 -17.65 1.68 7.65
C MET A 271 -18.28 0.32 7.98
N ASP A 272 -19.19 -0.13 7.12
CA ASP A 272 -19.64 -1.52 7.12
C ASP A 272 -18.54 -2.39 6.51
N LEU A 273 -17.91 -3.24 7.33
CA LEU A 273 -16.74 -4.03 6.98
C LEU A 273 -17.02 -5.52 7.11
N LYS A 274 -16.75 -6.22 6.04
CA LYS A 274 -16.71 -7.70 5.99
C LYS A 274 -15.31 -8.17 5.61
N PHE A 275 -15.04 -9.43 5.91
CA PHE A 275 -13.79 -10.11 5.58
C PHE A 275 -14.07 -11.25 4.64
N PHE A 276 -13.29 -11.33 3.58
CA PHE A 276 -13.29 -12.47 2.66
C PHE A 276 -13.04 -13.77 3.45
N ASN A 277 -13.81 -14.80 3.15
CA ASN A 277 -13.69 -16.07 3.86
C ASN A 277 -12.72 -17.01 3.15
N TYR A 278 -11.55 -17.24 3.76
CA TYR A 278 -10.53 -18.16 3.29
C TYR A 278 -10.70 -19.59 3.79
N GLU A 279 -11.76 -19.90 4.53
CA GLU A 279 -11.98 -21.23 5.10
C GLU A 279 -12.11 -22.30 4.01
N GLY A 280 -11.23 -23.30 4.05
CA GLY A 280 -11.17 -24.36 3.05
C GLY A 280 -10.45 -23.98 1.74
N ILE A 281 -9.87 -22.79 1.67
CA ILE A 281 -9.11 -22.29 0.51
C ILE A 281 -7.62 -22.29 0.89
N ASP A 282 -6.84 -23.13 0.22
CA ASP A 282 -5.40 -23.32 0.48
C ASP A 282 -4.54 -22.55 -0.53
N VAL A 283 -4.85 -21.25 -0.71
CA VAL A 283 -4.06 -20.33 -1.54
C VAL A 283 -3.83 -19.03 -0.79
N LYS A 284 -2.77 -18.34 -1.20
CA LYS A 284 -2.30 -17.13 -0.52
C LYS A 284 -3.21 -15.92 -0.79
N ASP A 285 -3.55 -15.70 -2.05
CA ASP A 285 -4.25 -14.50 -2.50
C ASP A 285 -5.31 -14.81 -3.55
N VAL A 286 -6.15 -13.81 -3.82
CA VAL A 286 -7.23 -13.91 -4.82
C VAL A 286 -6.66 -14.14 -6.22
N GLY A 287 -5.42 -13.72 -6.49
CA GLY A 287 -4.74 -13.91 -7.77
C GLY A 287 -4.53 -15.38 -8.15
N ASP A 288 -4.43 -16.29 -7.17
CA ASP A 288 -4.17 -17.71 -7.38
C ASP A 288 -5.44 -18.59 -7.22
N MET A 289 -6.60 -18.00 -6.82
CA MET A 289 -7.88 -18.73 -6.64
C MET A 289 -8.54 -19.11 -7.96
N THR A 290 -9.37 -20.13 -7.95
CA THR A 290 -10.38 -20.38 -8.99
C THR A 290 -11.53 -19.37 -8.87
N GLU A 291 -12.29 -19.18 -9.96
CA GLU A 291 -13.49 -18.32 -9.92
C GLU A 291 -14.52 -18.79 -8.88
N ALA A 292 -14.67 -20.11 -8.72
CA ALA A 292 -15.59 -20.70 -7.73
C ALA A 292 -15.16 -20.38 -6.29
N GLU A 293 -13.87 -20.46 -5.97
CA GLU A 293 -13.33 -20.09 -4.66
C GLU A 293 -13.54 -18.62 -4.35
N ILE A 294 -13.34 -17.74 -5.35
CA ILE A 294 -13.60 -16.30 -5.20
C ILE A 294 -15.08 -16.06 -4.86
N VAL A 295 -16.01 -16.67 -5.62
CA VAL A 295 -17.46 -16.52 -5.38
C VAL A 295 -17.83 -17.02 -4.00
N ILE A 296 -17.39 -18.22 -3.60
CA ILE A 296 -17.67 -18.78 -2.28
C ILE A 296 -17.12 -17.88 -1.17
N GLY A 297 -15.87 -17.42 -1.30
CA GLY A 297 -15.24 -16.56 -0.30
C GLY A 297 -15.94 -15.21 -0.12
N LEU A 298 -16.51 -14.65 -1.21
CA LEU A 298 -17.29 -13.42 -1.17
C LEU A 298 -18.70 -13.63 -0.62
N GLU A 299 -19.42 -14.67 -1.06
CA GLU A 299 -20.78 -14.97 -0.59
C GLU A 299 -20.82 -15.35 0.90
N THR A 300 -19.75 -15.98 1.38
CA THR A 300 -19.59 -16.38 2.78
C THR A 300 -18.76 -15.39 3.59
N ALA A 301 -18.53 -14.18 3.06
CA ALA A 301 -17.74 -13.13 3.73
C ALA A 301 -18.27 -12.87 5.14
N LYS A 302 -17.34 -12.82 6.10
CA LYS A 302 -17.66 -12.78 7.54
C LYS A 302 -17.75 -11.33 8.04
N ASP A 303 -18.74 -11.04 8.86
CA ASP A 303 -18.88 -9.75 9.52
C ASP A 303 -17.70 -9.46 10.44
N ARG A 304 -17.50 -8.20 10.76
CA ARG A 304 -16.43 -7.70 11.64
C ARG A 304 -16.27 -8.48 12.95
N VAL A 305 -17.37 -8.97 13.54
CA VAL A 305 -17.35 -9.72 14.81
C VAL A 305 -16.71 -11.11 14.60
N TRP A 306 -17.04 -11.78 13.51
CA TRP A 306 -16.51 -13.12 13.18
C TRP A 306 -15.16 -13.05 12.49
N GLY A 307 -14.89 -11.98 11.74
CA GLY A 307 -13.59 -11.73 11.13
C GLY A 307 -12.46 -11.70 12.15
N LYS A 308 -12.71 -11.11 13.34
CA LYS A 308 -11.75 -11.12 14.43
C LYS A 308 -11.37 -12.55 14.89
N ALA A 309 -12.34 -13.46 14.93
CA ALA A 309 -12.09 -14.85 15.34
C ALA A 309 -11.43 -15.71 14.23
N ALA A 310 -11.57 -15.33 12.96
CA ALA A 310 -11.02 -16.08 11.83
C ALA A 310 -9.59 -15.66 11.47
N TYR A 311 -9.19 -14.41 11.81
CA TYR A 311 -7.86 -13.85 11.50
C TYR A 311 -6.95 -13.70 12.73
N LEU A 312 -7.42 -13.93 13.94
CA LEU A 312 -6.65 -13.94 15.19
C LEU A 312 -6.51 -15.35 15.73
#